data_187e5e970a89606fb8ea4d2159145c46
#
_entry.id   187e5e970a89606fb8ea4d2159145c46
#
_cell.length_a   1.000
_cell.length_b   1.000
_cell.length_c   1.000
_cell.angle_alpha   90.00
_cell.angle_beta   90.00
_cell.angle_gamma   90.00
#
_symmetry.space_group_name_H-M   'P 1'
#
loop_
_entity.id
_entity.type
_entity.pdbx_description
1 polymer ?
#
loop_
_entity_poly.entity_id
_entity_poly.type
_entity_poly.pdbx_seq_one_letter_code
_entity_poly.pdbx_strand_id
1 'polypeptide(L)'
;MFKQQFRALLRVLLKALFRVQVQGDAASFSNPRTLIVANHESFIDGLLIGLLMPVDAVFVVHTQIAARPLFAFSLRFVRHLVVDSNSPLAIKQIVKLVETGQPVEIFPERHITKTGALMKDYDGAALLSAKTGAHSLPVRRDGAAR
;
A
#
# COMPACT_ATOMS: atom_id res chain seq x y z
N MET A 1 7.98 16.25 -14.30
CA MET A 1 6.86 17.20 -14.44
C MET A 1 5.59 16.51 -14.92
N PHE A 2 5.57 15.91 -16.08
CA PHE A 2 4.37 15.26 -16.66
C PHE A 2 3.74 14.18 -15.74
N LYS A 3 4.54 13.29 -15.15
CA LYS A 3 4.05 12.25 -14.23
C LYS A 3 3.37 12.82 -12.97
N GLN A 4 3.89 13.91 -12.42
CA GLN A 4 3.31 14.54 -11.23
C GLN A 4 1.98 15.22 -11.54
N GLN A 5 1.89 15.92 -12.66
CA GLN A 5 0.66 16.55 -13.13
C GLN A 5 -0.41 15.50 -13.45
N PHE A 6 -0.02 14.40 -14.10
CA PHE A 6 -0.92 13.31 -14.39
C PHE A 6 -1.42 12.62 -13.11
N ARG A 7 -0.54 12.39 -12.13
CA ARG A 7 -0.94 11.87 -10.80
C ARG A 7 -1.91 12.81 -10.10
N ALA A 8 -1.67 14.13 -10.16
CA ALA A 8 -2.56 15.12 -9.56
C ALA A 8 -3.95 15.10 -10.22
N LEU A 9 -4.00 15.07 -11.54
CA LEU A 9 -5.25 14.97 -12.29
C LEU A 9 -6.00 13.67 -11.95
N LEU A 10 -5.30 12.55 -11.94
CA LEU A 10 -5.88 11.24 -11.61
C LEU A 10 -6.40 11.21 -10.16
N ARG A 11 -5.69 11.86 -9.23
CA ARG A 11 -6.14 12.02 -7.84
C ARG A 11 -7.46 12.78 -7.75
N VAL A 12 -7.58 13.90 -8.46
CA VAL A 12 -8.80 14.71 -8.49
C VAL A 12 -9.96 13.91 -9.11
N LEU A 13 -9.69 13.25 -10.23
CA LEU A 13 -10.68 12.44 -10.93
C LEU A 13 -11.19 11.28 -10.06
N LEU A 14 -10.30 10.56 -9.40
CA LEU A 14 -10.67 9.44 -8.52
C LEU A 14 -11.44 9.92 -7.30
N LYS A 15 -11.04 11.04 -6.69
CA LYS A 15 -11.80 11.64 -5.58
C LYS A 15 -13.22 12.01 -5.99
N ALA A 16 -13.39 12.60 -7.16
CA ALA A 16 -14.70 12.99 -7.67
C ALA A 16 -15.55 11.77 -8.06
N LEU A 17 -14.97 10.81 -8.78
CA LEU A 17 -15.68 9.64 -9.29
C LEU A 17 -16.14 8.69 -8.18
N PHE A 18 -15.26 8.43 -7.21
CA PHE A 18 -15.54 7.50 -6.11
C PHE A 18 -15.99 8.21 -4.82
N ARG A 19 -16.14 9.54 -4.85
CA ARG A 19 -16.50 10.35 -3.68
C ARG A 19 -15.64 10.06 -2.46
N VAL A 20 -14.35 9.84 -2.67
CA VAL A 20 -13.41 9.44 -1.61
C VAL A 20 -13.20 10.57 -0.63
N GLN A 21 -13.42 10.29 0.64
CA GLN A 21 -13.08 11.17 1.75
C GLN A 21 -11.87 10.59 2.49
N VAL A 22 -10.82 11.38 2.65
CA VAL A 22 -9.65 11.00 3.44
C VAL A 22 -9.79 11.64 4.81
N GLN A 23 -9.82 10.81 5.85
CA GLN A 23 -9.91 11.23 7.24
C GLN A 23 -8.67 10.77 7.99
N GLY A 24 -8.13 11.61 8.87
CA GLY A 24 -6.97 11.28 9.69
C GLY A 24 -5.94 12.40 9.72
N ASP A 25 -4.92 12.20 10.54
CA ASP A 25 -3.84 13.16 10.72
C ASP A 25 -2.68 12.88 9.77
N ALA A 26 -2.41 13.82 8.87
CA ALA A 26 -1.27 13.75 7.95
C ALA A 26 0.09 13.72 8.67
N ALA A 27 0.17 14.26 9.90
CA ALA A 27 1.39 14.22 10.70
C ALA A 27 1.82 12.79 11.07
N SER A 28 0.90 11.84 11.07
CA SER A 28 1.21 10.42 11.31
C SER A 28 2.17 9.82 10.29
N PHE A 29 2.28 10.42 9.10
CA PHE A 29 3.21 9.99 8.06
C PHE A 29 4.61 10.61 8.18
N SER A 30 4.85 11.48 9.16
CA SER A 30 6.11 12.20 9.31
C SER A 30 7.25 11.36 9.92
N ASN A 31 6.96 10.16 10.40
CA ASN A 31 7.97 9.26 10.93
C ASN A 31 8.89 8.72 9.82
N PRO A 32 10.21 8.69 10.04
CA PRO A 32 11.17 8.30 9.00
C PRO A 32 11.10 6.82 8.60
N ARG A 33 10.51 5.97 9.42
CA ARG A 33 10.30 4.54 9.13
C ARG A 33 8.85 4.21 9.36
N THR A 34 8.03 4.38 8.34
CA THR A 34 6.59 4.12 8.44
C THR A 34 6.24 2.87 7.64
N LEU A 35 5.63 1.92 8.31
CA LEU A 35 5.03 0.74 7.70
C LEU A 35 3.52 0.94 7.66
N ILE A 36 2.98 1.20 6.48
CA ILE A 36 1.56 1.41 6.26
C ILE A 36 0.90 0.05 6.11
N VAL A 37 -0.06 -0.22 6.96
CA VAL A 37 -0.80 -1.48 6.99
C VAL A 37 -2.24 -1.20 6.61
N ALA A 38 -2.64 -1.61 5.42
CA ALA A 38 -3.96 -1.33 4.88
C ALA A 38 -4.79 -2.60 4.71
N ASN A 39 -6.11 -2.48 4.90
CA ASN A 39 -7.02 -3.56 4.55
C ASN A 39 -7.17 -3.66 3.02
N HIS A 40 -7.36 -4.89 2.52
CA HIS A 40 -7.46 -5.19 1.10
C HIS A 40 -8.84 -5.74 0.74
N GLU A 41 -9.70 -4.90 0.17
CA GLU A 41 -11.07 -5.27 -0.21
C GLU A 41 -11.26 -5.32 -1.74
N SER A 42 -10.40 -4.64 -2.49
CA SER A 42 -10.52 -4.50 -3.93
C SER A 42 -9.16 -4.39 -4.61
N PHE A 43 -9.10 -4.80 -5.87
CA PHE A 43 -7.88 -4.70 -6.68
C PHE A 43 -7.38 -3.27 -6.90
N ILE A 44 -8.25 -2.28 -6.79
CA ILE A 44 -7.87 -0.87 -6.97
C ILE A 44 -7.37 -0.20 -5.68
N ASP A 45 -7.36 -0.91 -4.57
CA ASP A 45 -6.97 -0.36 -3.25
C ASP A 45 -5.58 0.22 -3.23
N GLY A 46 -4.61 -0.56 -3.74
CA GLY A 46 -3.24 -0.10 -3.83
C GLY A 46 -3.11 1.18 -4.63
N LEU A 47 -3.82 1.28 -5.76
CA LEU A 47 -3.81 2.47 -6.59
C LEU A 47 -4.47 3.66 -5.89
N LEU A 48 -5.63 3.46 -5.27
CA LEU A 48 -6.36 4.52 -4.57
C LEU A 48 -5.55 5.05 -3.39
N ILE A 49 -5.04 4.16 -2.54
CA ILE A 49 -4.23 4.54 -1.39
C ILE A 49 -2.97 5.27 -1.86
N GLY A 50 -2.24 4.73 -2.84
CA GLY A 50 -1.01 5.34 -3.35
C GLY A 50 -1.19 6.69 -4.00
N LEU A 51 -2.33 6.94 -4.60
CA LEU A 51 -2.62 8.23 -5.20
C LEU A 51 -3.16 9.25 -4.19
N LEU A 52 -3.88 8.79 -3.16
CA LEU A 52 -4.59 9.65 -2.22
C LEU A 52 -3.80 9.95 -0.96
N MET A 53 -2.82 9.10 -0.61
CA MET A 53 -1.95 9.36 0.54
C MET A 53 -1.09 10.62 0.34
N PRO A 54 -0.79 11.33 1.44
CA PRO A 54 0.06 12.53 1.42
C PRO A 54 1.54 12.20 1.17
N VAL A 55 1.93 10.93 1.26
CA VAL A 55 3.31 10.46 1.09
C VAL A 55 3.44 9.55 -0.13
N ASP A 56 4.64 9.52 -0.69
CA ASP A 56 4.97 8.64 -1.82
C ASP A 56 5.46 7.28 -1.29
N ALA A 57 4.53 6.46 -0.83
CA ALA A 57 4.82 5.14 -0.29
C ALA A 57 5.21 4.15 -1.40
N VAL A 58 6.02 3.17 -1.02
CA VAL A 58 6.38 2.05 -1.89
C VAL A 58 5.44 0.87 -1.59
N PHE A 59 4.73 0.42 -2.61
CA PHE A 59 3.83 -0.73 -2.50
C PHE A 59 4.58 -2.04 -2.59
N VAL A 60 4.30 -2.95 -1.70
CA VAL A 60 4.76 -4.33 -1.82
C VAL A 60 3.71 -5.14 -2.57
N VAL A 61 4.08 -5.68 -3.72
CA VAL A 61 3.19 -6.40 -4.64
C VAL A 61 3.70 -7.81 -4.87
N HIS A 62 2.80 -8.78 -4.83
CA HIS A 62 3.14 -10.16 -5.16
C HIS A 62 3.42 -10.33 -6.67
N THR A 63 4.40 -11.15 -7.03
CA THR A 63 4.81 -11.42 -8.41
C THR A 63 3.65 -11.80 -9.33
N GLN A 64 2.74 -12.65 -8.88
CA GLN A 64 1.57 -13.08 -9.66
C GLN A 64 0.59 -11.95 -9.96
N ILE A 65 0.46 -10.98 -9.05
CA ILE A 65 -0.38 -9.80 -9.24
C ILE A 65 0.30 -8.83 -10.20
N ALA A 66 1.60 -8.60 -10.02
CA ALA A 66 2.38 -7.72 -10.89
C ALA A 66 2.42 -8.20 -12.36
N ALA A 67 2.30 -9.50 -12.59
CA ALA A 67 2.25 -10.09 -13.93
C ALA A 67 0.92 -9.86 -14.68
N ARG A 68 -0.15 -9.45 -13.99
CA ARG A 68 -1.43 -9.18 -14.65
C ARG A 68 -1.37 -7.88 -15.45
N PRO A 69 -1.79 -7.85 -16.73
CA PRO A 69 -1.57 -6.71 -17.62
C PRO A 69 -2.20 -5.41 -17.11
N LEU A 70 -3.40 -5.48 -16.54
CA LEU A 70 -4.08 -4.32 -15.98
C LEU A 70 -3.30 -3.75 -14.77
N PHE A 71 -2.77 -4.62 -13.92
CA PHE A 71 -1.94 -4.23 -12.79
C PHE A 71 -0.58 -3.70 -13.23
N ALA A 72 0.09 -4.39 -14.14
CA ALA A 72 1.36 -3.95 -14.70
C ALA A 72 1.26 -2.52 -15.27
N PHE A 73 0.14 -2.18 -15.89
CA PHE A 73 -0.12 -0.82 -16.35
C PHE A 73 -0.28 0.16 -15.18
N SER A 74 -1.09 -0.15 -14.18
CA SER A 74 -1.33 0.74 -13.02
C SER A 74 -0.08 0.92 -12.16
N LEU A 75 0.76 -0.10 -12.04
CA LEU A 75 2.03 -0.03 -11.30
C LEU A 75 3.05 0.97 -11.89
N ARG A 76 2.88 1.38 -13.15
CA ARG A 76 3.72 2.44 -13.76
C ARG A 76 3.54 3.80 -13.11
N PHE A 77 2.43 4.03 -12.43
CA PHE A 77 2.09 5.31 -11.81
C PHE A 77 2.42 5.39 -10.33
N VAL A 78 2.73 4.26 -9.71
CA VAL A 78 3.06 4.17 -8.29
C VAL A 78 4.44 3.53 -8.09
N ARG A 79 5.09 3.87 -6.97
CA ARG A 79 6.33 3.19 -6.59
C ARG A 79 5.97 1.82 -6.00
N HIS A 80 6.66 0.79 -6.42
CA HIS A 80 6.36 -0.57 -5.98
C HIS A 80 7.61 -1.44 -5.90
N LEU A 81 7.54 -2.45 -5.04
CA LEU A 81 8.50 -3.53 -4.91
C LEU A 81 7.77 -4.85 -5.17
N VAL A 82 8.21 -5.57 -6.19
CA VAL A 82 7.66 -6.90 -6.50
C VAL A 82 8.40 -7.96 -5.69
N VAL A 83 7.67 -8.75 -4.93
CA VAL A 83 8.22 -9.83 -4.09
C VAL A 83 7.47 -11.13 -4.33
N ASP A 84 8.18 -12.24 -4.16
CA ASP A 84 7.56 -13.55 -4.02
C ASP A 84 7.36 -13.84 -2.53
N SER A 85 6.11 -13.84 -2.06
CA SER A 85 5.79 -14.07 -0.66
C SER A 85 6.19 -15.47 -0.14
N ASN A 86 6.45 -16.40 -1.04
CA ASN A 86 6.95 -17.74 -0.69
C ASN A 86 8.48 -17.77 -0.53
N SER A 87 9.17 -16.71 -0.95
CA SER A 87 10.62 -16.61 -0.85
C SER A 87 11.05 -16.03 0.49
N PRO A 88 12.01 -16.66 1.19
CA PRO A 88 12.61 -16.08 2.40
C PRO A 88 13.29 -14.73 2.15
N LEU A 89 13.64 -14.43 0.90
CA LEU A 89 14.24 -13.15 0.51
C LEU A 89 13.24 -11.98 0.54
N ALA A 90 11.94 -12.26 0.42
CA ALA A 90 10.92 -11.21 0.42
C ALA A 90 10.99 -10.34 1.70
N ILE A 91 11.07 -10.97 2.85
CA ILE A 91 11.19 -10.25 4.15
C ILE A 91 12.46 -9.41 4.18
N LYS A 92 13.60 -9.94 3.72
CA LYS A 92 14.86 -9.19 3.68
C LYS A 92 14.78 -7.96 2.78
N GLN A 93 14.15 -8.09 1.61
CA GLN A 93 13.96 -6.99 0.67
C GLN A 93 13.09 -5.88 1.27
N ILE A 94 11.99 -6.26 1.93
CA ILE A 94 11.09 -5.29 2.57
C ILE A 94 11.77 -4.61 3.76
N VAL A 95 12.47 -5.36 4.61
CA VAL A 95 13.26 -4.80 5.73
C VAL A 95 14.25 -3.76 5.22
N LYS A 96 15.04 -4.11 4.20
CA LYS A 96 16.01 -3.19 3.60
C LYS A 96 15.35 -1.92 3.08
N LEU A 97 14.18 -2.04 2.45
CA LEU A 97 13.42 -0.90 1.94
C LEU A 97 12.94 0.00 3.07
N VAL A 98 12.39 -0.56 4.14
CA VAL A 98 11.94 0.20 5.32
C VAL A 98 13.11 0.92 6.00
N GLU A 99 14.27 0.27 6.08
CA GLU A 99 15.49 0.86 6.67
C GLU A 99 16.02 2.05 5.89
N THR A 100 15.68 2.20 4.60
CA THR A 100 16.03 3.41 3.82
C THR A 100 15.24 4.65 4.26
N GLY A 101 14.28 4.52 5.16
CA GLY A 101 13.42 5.62 5.64
C GLY A 101 12.24 5.93 4.73
N GLN A 102 12.01 5.12 3.70
CA GLN A 102 10.85 5.29 2.82
C GLN A 102 9.60 4.68 3.44
N PRO A 103 8.43 5.33 3.35
CA PRO A 103 7.17 4.72 3.73
C PRO A 103 6.90 3.51 2.84
N VAL A 104 6.59 2.38 3.48
CA VAL A 104 6.30 1.12 2.78
C VAL A 104 4.88 0.71 3.10
N GLU A 105 4.12 0.39 2.08
CA GLU A 105 2.75 -0.10 2.23
C GLU A 105 2.68 -1.59 1.98
N ILE A 106 2.08 -2.29 2.92
CA ILE A 106 1.79 -3.71 2.83
C ILE A 106 0.32 -3.98 3.10
N PHE A 107 -0.18 -5.00 2.45
CA PHE A 107 -1.49 -5.59 2.75
C PHE A 107 -1.23 -6.88 3.54
N PRO A 108 -1.54 -6.91 4.84
CA PRO A 108 -1.27 -8.09 5.68
C PRO A 108 -2.12 -9.29 5.27
N GLU A 109 -3.24 -9.03 4.62
CA GLU A 109 -4.14 -10.04 4.10
C GLU A 109 -3.63 -10.51 2.74
N ARG A 110 -3.27 -11.79 2.64
CA ARG A 110 -2.82 -12.38 1.37
C ARG A 110 -3.91 -12.45 0.30
N HIS A 111 -5.17 -12.31 0.71
CA HIS A 111 -6.34 -12.43 -0.15
C HIS A 111 -7.30 -11.27 0.09
N ILE A 112 -8.01 -10.87 -0.98
CA ILE A 112 -9.13 -9.94 -0.90
C ILE A 112 -10.20 -10.57 -0.02
N THR A 113 -10.55 -9.93 1.08
CA THR A 113 -11.59 -10.46 1.98
C THR A 113 -12.97 -10.26 1.37
N LYS A 114 -13.76 -11.32 1.34
CA LYS A 114 -15.18 -11.24 0.94
C LYS A 114 -16.08 -10.71 2.05
N THR A 115 -15.59 -10.66 3.28
CA THR A 115 -16.39 -10.36 4.47
C THR A 115 -16.05 -9.00 5.12
N GLY A 116 -15.05 -8.28 4.62
CA GLY A 116 -14.59 -7.01 5.21
C GLY A 116 -13.99 -7.14 6.62
N ALA A 117 -13.88 -8.35 7.15
CA ALA A 117 -13.24 -8.61 8.43
C ALA A 117 -11.73 -8.73 8.27
N LEU A 118 -10.97 -8.12 9.16
CA LEU A 118 -9.53 -8.27 9.25
C LEU A 118 -9.19 -9.73 9.54
N MET A 119 -8.68 -10.43 8.55
CA MET A 119 -8.27 -11.82 8.71
C MET A 119 -6.90 -11.94 9.37
N LYS A 120 -6.62 -13.09 9.96
CA LYS A 120 -5.63 -13.44 10.97
C LYS A 120 -4.14 -13.40 10.54
N ASP A 121 -3.76 -12.80 9.41
CA ASP A 121 -2.40 -12.87 8.86
C ASP A 121 -1.52 -11.64 9.17
N TYR A 122 -1.64 -11.09 10.37
CA TYR A 122 -0.83 -9.93 10.82
C TYR A 122 0.63 -10.26 11.17
N ASP A 123 1.01 -11.53 11.17
CA ASP A 123 2.35 -11.96 11.63
C ASP A 123 3.48 -11.31 10.80
N GLY A 124 3.28 -11.14 9.50
CA GLY A 124 4.25 -10.49 8.63
C GLY A 124 4.48 -9.01 8.94
N ALA A 125 3.40 -8.27 9.19
CA ALA A 125 3.48 -6.84 9.54
C ALA A 125 4.13 -6.64 10.92
N ALA A 126 3.75 -7.44 11.90
CA ALA A 126 4.34 -7.43 13.24
C ALA A 126 5.82 -7.77 13.20
N LEU A 127 6.21 -8.79 12.42
CA LEU A 127 7.60 -9.18 12.25
C LEU A 127 8.44 -8.07 11.60
N LEU A 128 7.91 -7.42 10.57
CA LEU A 128 8.59 -6.31 9.89
C LEU A 128 8.78 -5.12 10.83
N SER A 129 7.73 -4.75 11.58
CA SER A 129 7.80 -3.68 12.57
C SER A 129 8.83 -3.98 13.66
N ALA A 130 8.81 -5.20 14.20
CA ALA A 130 9.78 -5.63 15.23
C ALA A 130 11.22 -5.63 14.72
N LYS A 131 11.45 -6.07 13.48
CA LYS A 131 12.81 -6.12 12.89
C LYS A 131 13.37 -4.76 12.53
N THR A 132 12.52 -3.82 12.10
CA THR A 132 12.94 -2.52 11.55
C THR A 132 12.81 -1.38 12.55
N GLY A 133 12.08 -1.57 13.65
CA GLY A 133 11.66 -0.49 14.53
C GLY A 133 10.71 0.51 13.85
N ALA A 134 10.05 0.09 12.76
CA ALA A 134 9.15 0.94 12.01
C ALA A 134 7.87 1.24 12.79
N HIS A 135 7.39 2.46 12.62
CA HIS A 135 6.08 2.86 13.10
C HIS A 135 4.99 2.26 12.22
N SER A 136 4.18 1.38 12.78
CA SER A 136 3.04 0.79 12.06
C SER A 136 1.88 1.76 12.04
N LEU A 137 1.47 2.17 10.84
CA LEU A 137 0.36 3.07 10.61
C LEU A 137 -0.80 2.31 9.96
N PRO A 138 -1.87 2.03 10.71
CA PRO A 138 -3.04 1.38 10.12
C PRO A 138 -3.81 2.37 9.24
N VAL A 139 -4.14 1.93 8.04
CA VAL A 139 -5.00 2.66 7.10
C VAL A 139 -6.21 1.79 6.79
N ARG A 140 -7.38 2.28 7.08
CA ARG A 140 -8.64 1.60 6.78
C ARG A 140 -9.30 2.26 5.59
N ARG A 141 -9.77 1.44 4.68
CA ARG A 141 -10.63 1.84 3.58
C ARG A 141 -11.99 1.17 3.74
N ASP A 142 -13.05 1.97 3.60
CA ASP A 142 -14.42 1.51 3.67
C ASP A 142 -15.16 1.81 2.36
N GLY A 143 -16.09 0.95 1.97
CA GLY A 143 -17.08 1.22 0.92
C GLY A 143 -16.70 0.80 -0.50
N ALA A 144 -15.61 0.09 -0.73
CA ALA A 144 -15.26 -0.38 -2.09
C ALA A 144 -15.92 -1.70 -2.50
N ALA A 145 -16.55 -2.38 -1.57
CA ALA A 145 -17.25 -3.64 -1.81
C ALA A 145 -18.73 -3.48 -2.28
N ARG A 146 -19.11 -2.23 -2.64
CA ARG A 146 -20.47 -1.95 -3.13
C ARG A 146 -20.47 -1.72 -4.63
#